data_935d2aa25a60d944c69470c4b4e2d563
#
_entry.id   935d2aa25a60d944c69470c4b4e2d563
#
_cell.length_a   1.000
_cell.length_b   1.000
_cell.length_c   1.000
_cell.angle_alpha   90.00
_cell.angle_beta   90.00
_cell.angle_gamma   90.00
#
_symmetry.space_group_name_H-M   'P 1'
#
loop_
_entity.id
_entity.type
_entity.pdbx_description
1 polymer ?
#
loop_
_entity_poly.entity_id
_entity_poly.type
_entity_poly.pdbx_seq_one_letter_code
_entity_poly.pdbx_strand_id
1 'polypeptide(L)' 'NDDIIISVNAFNKILSLIRKYFIDNKTMSISDFKILSNLTRKNAIPVLEYFDNNQFTIRDGSNRIAGEGLYAE' A
#
# COMPACT_ATOMS: atom_id res chain seq x y z
N ASN A 1 10.94 -15.48 6.06
CA ASN A 1 10.09 -14.36 6.24
C ASN A 1 10.71 -13.26 7.07
N ASP A 2 10.88 -12.15 6.48
CA ASP A 2 11.47 -11.01 7.16
C ASP A 2 10.38 -10.17 7.76
N ASP A 3 10.48 -9.95 9.03
CA ASP A 3 9.50 -9.13 9.70
C ASP A 3 9.75 -7.67 9.37
N ILE A 4 8.69 -7.01 9.01
CA ILE A 4 8.73 -5.59 8.80
C ILE A 4 8.24 -4.94 10.08
N ILE A 5 9.10 -4.17 10.70
CA ILE A 5 8.73 -3.46 11.91
C ILE A 5 8.30 -2.06 11.52
N ILE A 6 7.02 -1.82 11.61
CA ILE A 6 6.45 -0.53 11.28
C ILE A 6 5.46 -0.17 12.38
N SER A 7 5.50 1.06 12.85
CA SER A 7 4.61 1.47 13.91
C SER A 7 3.17 1.54 13.40
N VAL A 8 2.22 1.40 14.31
CA VAL A 8 0.81 1.52 13.97
C VAL A 8 0.51 2.88 13.37
N ASN A 9 1.14 3.92 13.92
CA ASN A 9 0.95 5.27 13.40
C ASN A 9 1.45 5.40 11.96
N ALA A 10 2.63 4.84 11.68
CA ALA A 10 3.17 4.88 10.34
C ALA A 10 2.31 4.08 9.37
N PHE A 11 1.84 2.92 9.81
CA PHE A 11 0.96 2.08 8.99
C PHE A 11 -0.32 2.83 8.64
N ASN A 12 -0.95 3.45 9.64
CA ASN A 12 -2.19 4.19 9.42
C ASN A 12 -1.97 5.40 8.52
N LYS A 13 -0.82 6.03 8.63
CA LYS A 13 -0.49 7.16 7.78
C LYS A 13 -0.36 6.73 6.32
N ILE A 14 0.32 5.61 6.09
CA ILE A 14 0.47 5.07 4.74
C ILE A 14 -0.90 4.73 4.16
N LEU A 15 -1.74 4.10 4.97
CA LEU A 15 -3.08 3.71 4.53
C LEU A 15 -3.89 4.94 4.13
N SER A 16 -3.81 6.02 4.92
CA SER A 16 -4.47 7.28 4.60
C SER A 16 -3.98 7.85 3.27
N LEU A 17 -2.68 7.82 3.06
CA LEU A 17 -2.08 8.34 1.83
C LEU A 17 -2.55 7.56 0.62
N ILE A 18 -2.66 6.24 0.76
CA ILE A 18 -3.12 5.39 -0.32
C ILE A 18 -4.59 5.67 -0.63
N ARG A 19 -5.41 5.87 0.39
CA ARG A 19 -6.81 6.21 0.18
C ARG A 19 -6.96 7.50 -0.62
N LYS A 20 -6.18 8.50 -0.27
CA LYS A 20 -6.20 9.77 -1.00
C LYS A 20 -5.71 9.60 -2.43
N TYR A 21 -4.67 8.80 -2.61
CA TYR A 21 -4.10 8.58 -3.92
C TYR A 21 -5.14 7.97 -4.86
N PHE A 22 -5.91 6.99 -4.39
CA PHE A 22 -6.88 6.32 -5.24
C PHE A 22 -8.14 7.13 -5.50
N ILE A 23 -8.31 8.28 -4.86
CA ILE A 23 -9.40 9.18 -5.21
C ILE A 23 -9.21 9.69 -6.64
N ASP A 24 -7.96 10.00 -7.00
CA ASP A 24 -7.66 10.60 -8.29
C ASP A 24 -6.92 9.68 -9.25
N ASN A 25 -6.57 8.50 -8.83
CA ASN A 25 -5.78 7.58 -9.65
C ASN A 25 -6.39 6.20 -9.61
N LYS A 26 -6.46 5.54 -10.76
CA LYS A 26 -7.04 4.20 -10.84
C LYS A 26 -6.04 3.12 -10.49
N THR A 27 -4.77 3.38 -10.78
CA THR A 27 -3.72 2.40 -10.53
C THR A 27 -2.56 3.03 -9.79
N MET A 28 -1.79 2.20 -9.11
CA MET A 28 -0.62 2.64 -8.37
C MET A 28 0.51 1.67 -8.68
N SER A 29 1.64 2.19 -9.14
CA SER A 29 2.82 1.37 -9.36
C SER A 29 3.56 1.17 -8.05
N ILE A 30 4.51 0.23 -8.06
CA ILE A 30 5.39 0.03 -6.91
C ILE A 30 6.20 1.30 -6.64
N SER A 31 6.63 1.97 -7.71
CA SER A 31 7.35 3.24 -7.55
C SER A 31 6.49 4.30 -6.88
N ASP A 32 5.22 4.38 -7.27
CA ASP A 32 4.30 5.32 -6.64
C ASP A 32 4.15 5.00 -5.16
N PHE A 33 4.01 3.71 -4.83
CA PHE A 33 3.88 3.31 -3.45
C PHE A 33 5.12 3.65 -2.63
N LYS A 34 6.29 3.46 -3.21
CA LYS A 34 7.54 3.84 -2.54
C LYS A 34 7.56 5.32 -2.19
N ILE A 35 7.15 6.14 -3.13
CA ILE A 35 7.13 7.58 -2.92
C ILE A 35 6.12 7.95 -1.84
N LEU A 36 4.93 7.40 -1.93
CA LEU A 36 3.88 7.69 -0.97
C LEU A 36 4.24 7.26 0.44
N SER A 37 4.81 6.08 0.57
CA SER A 37 5.11 5.51 1.87
C SER A 37 6.44 5.98 2.43
N ASN A 38 7.29 6.53 1.59
CA ASN A 38 8.65 6.92 1.96
C ASN A 38 9.47 5.75 2.47
N LEU A 39 9.13 4.54 2.01
CA LEU A 39 9.87 3.34 2.37
C LEU A 39 10.90 3.02 1.30
N THR A 40 11.96 2.32 1.70
CA THR A 40 12.89 1.79 0.73
C THR A 40 12.22 0.65 -0.02
N ARG A 41 12.74 0.30 -1.19
CA ARG A 41 12.18 -0.80 -1.97
C ARG A 41 12.15 -2.09 -1.16
N LYS A 42 13.19 -2.32 -0.36
CA LYS A 42 13.28 -3.52 0.46
C LYS A 42 12.11 -3.64 1.43
N ASN A 43 11.66 -2.53 1.98
CA ASN A 43 10.56 -2.53 2.94
C ASN A 43 9.20 -2.30 2.26
N ALA A 44 9.19 -1.58 1.15
CA ALA A 44 7.94 -1.26 0.47
C ALA A 44 7.24 -2.52 -0.08
N ILE A 45 8.02 -3.44 -0.64
CA ILE A 45 7.44 -4.63 -1.24
C ILE A 45 6.72 -5.51 -0.22
N PRO A 46 7.33 -5.86 0.92
CA PRO A 46 6.62 -6.65 1.92
C PRO A 46 5.38 -5.96 2.48
N VAL A 47 5.45 -4.63 2.66
CA VAL A 47 4.29 -3.89 3.15
C VAL A 47 3.17 -3.92 2.13
N LEU A 48 3.51 -3.75 0.86
CA LEU A 48 2.52 -3.78 -0.20
C LEU A 48 1.89 -5.16 -0.32
N GLU A 49 2.68 -6.22 -0.15
CA GLU A 49 2.14 -7.58 -0.16
C GLU A 49 1.18 -7.80 1.00
N TYR A 50 1.48 -7.23 2.14
CA TYR A 50 0.57 -7.28 3.28
C TYR A 50 -0.75 -6.60 2.93
N PHE A 51 -0.68 -5.47 2.25
CA PHE A 51 -1.89 -4.76 1.81
C PHE A 51 -2.68 -5.61 0.82
N ASP A 52 -1.99 -6.31 -0.10
CA ASP A 52 -2.65 -7.21 -1.04
C ASP A 52 -3.38 -8.33 -0.31
N ASN A 53 -2.72 -8.92 0.69
CA ASN A 53 -3.28 -10.04 1.43
C ASN A 53 -4.49 -9.64 2.27
N ASN A 54 -4.58 -8.38 2.63
CA ASN A 54 -5.69 -7.87 3.44
C ASN A 54 -6.74 -7.13 2.62
N GLN A 55 -6.64 -7.23 1.30
CA GLN A 55 -7.60 -6.64 0.38
C GLN A 55 -7.64 -5.11 0.43
N PHE A 56 -6.58 -4.51 0.93
CA PHE A 56 -6.44 -3.05 0.85
C PHE A 56 -6.09 -2.64 -0.58
N THR A 57 -5.30 -3.48 -1.24
CA THR A 57 -4.95 -3.30 -2.64
C THR A 57 -5.18 -4.61 -3.37
N ILE A 58 -5.34 -4.53 -4.68
CA ILE A 58 -5.49 -5.70 -5.52
C ILE A 58 -4.45 -5.62 -6.62
N ARG A 59 -3.74 -6.73 -6.80
CA ARG A 59 -2.71 -6.78 -7.81
C ARG A 59 -3.32 -6.81 -9.21
N ASP A 60 -2.81 -5.94 -10.07
CA ASP A 60 -3.27 -5.84 -11.44
C ASP A 60 -2.02 -5.75 -12.33
N GLY A 61 -1.52 -6.90 -12.77
CA GLY A 61 -0.26 -6.96 -13.47
C GLY A 61 0.86 -6.52 -12.56
N SER A 62 1.62 -5.52 -12.97
CA SER A 62 2.70 -4.98 -12.13
C SER A 62 2.22 -3.80 -11.28
N ASN A 63 0.95 -3.43 -11.43
CA ASN A 63 0.38 -2.32 -10.66
C ASN A 63 -0.59 -2.83 -9.61
N ARG A 64 -1.17 -1.89 -8.88
CA ARG A 64 -2.21 -2.16 -7.87
C ARG A 64 -3.41 -1.28 -8.14
N ILE A 65 -4.58 -1.77 -7.77
CA ILE A 65 -5.80 -0.97 -7.76
C ILE A 65 -6.35 -1.00 -6.34
N ALA A 66 -7.30 -0.14 -6.05
CA ALA A 66 -7.89 -0.08 -4.72
C ALA A 66 -8.67 -1.36 -4.43
N GLY A 67 -8.45 -1.95 -3.26
CA GLY A 67 -9.15 -3.13 -2.83
C GLY A 67 -10.37 -2.77 -2.00
N GLU A 68 -11.25 -3.76 -1.80
CA GLU A 68 -12.45 -3.54 -1.02
C GLU A 68 -12.14 -3.17 0.43
N GLY A 69 -11.08 -3.74 0.97
CA GLY A 69 -10.71 -3.50 2.36
C GLY A 69 -10.15 -2.11 2.62
N LEU A 70 -9.76 -1.41 1.56
CA LEU A 70 -9.12 -0.11 1.72
C LEU A 70 -10.03 0.90 2.40
N TYR A 71 -11.32 0.85 2.09
CA TYR A 71 -12.30 1.78 2.64
C TYR A 71 -13.21 1.13 3.68
N ALA A 72 -12.96 -0.13 4.00
CA ALA A 72 -13.75 -0.81 5.02
C ALA A 72 -13.37 -0.29 6.41
N GLU A 73 -14.33 -0.27 7.26
CA GLU A 73 -14.13 0.19 8.63
C GLU A 73 -14.00 -0.98 9.58
#